data_bbd1af6926fa323dc9499b4a88b5eb60
#
_entry.id   bbd1af6926fa323dc9499b4a88b5eb60
#
_cell.length_a   1.000
_cell.length_b   1.000
_cell.length_c   1.000
_cell.angle_alpha   90.00
_cell.angle_beta   90.00
_cell.angle_gamma   90.00
#
_symmetry.space_group_name_H-M   'P 1'
#
loop_
_entity.id
_entity.type
_entity.pdbx_description
1 polymer ?
#
loop_
_entity_poly.entity_id
_entity_poly.type
_entity_poly.pdbx_seq_one_letter_code
_entity_poly.pdbx_strand_id
1 'polypeptide(L)'
;MIKSLTSLCACFCFSQTVLAWNAEGHMVVAQIAYNHLDSVVKAQCDALIAVPLAYRGNSTSSFVTAACWADDYKSQLGTGIWHYIDLPFSLDGTSTNGFVPAAFDVVQAINLSISTLQSSSATQSNQAVSLRYLLHFVGDIQQPLHCSDAFFASQPNGDAGGNGFYINGTWNNLHSLWDSGGGYLTDFLSRPLSSASQTTLNNKVAAIEADYPYTPNVGTIPNPMDWAREGQGVAETVSYVGITLNSTPSSSYLNTAQTTTEQRMALGGHRLADLLTTLFTSNPILLSSIIGTNGNFGFSWNAVSGTSYRVQWKQQLGDSTWNDLTNITASGNSASFSEPLEQTQRFYRVAW
;
A
#
# COMPACT_ATOMS: atom_id res chain seq x y z
N MET A 1 -45.56 37.29 -29.15
CA MET A 1 -45.26 36.10 -28.31
C MET A 1 -43.91 35.55 -28.72
N ILE A 2 -42.86 35.95 -28.00
CA ILE A 2 -41.48 35.50 -28.24
C ILE A 2 -41.22 34.38 -27.25
N LYS A 3 -41.02 33.14 -27.75
CA LYS A 3 -40.65 31.98 -26.93
C LYS A 3 -39.14 32.04 -26.73
N SER A 4 -38.71 32.27 -25.49
CA SER A 4 -37.35 32.13 -25.04
C SER A 4 -36.98 30.65 -24.99
N LEU A 5 -35.99 30.21 -25.78
CA LEU A 5 -35.34 28.92 -25.66
C LEU A 5 -34.21 29.08 -24.65
N THR A 6 -34.40 28.55 -23.43
CA THR A 6 -33.33 28.35 -22.46
C THR A 6 -32.52 27.12 -22.87
N SER A 7 -31.32 27.37 -23.38
CA SER A 7 -30.33 26.32 -23.67
C SER A 7 -29.76 25.79 -22.34
N LEU A 8 -30.13 24.56 -22.00
CA LEU A 8 -29.58 23.83 -20.86
C LEU A 8 -28.21 23.29 -21.30
N CYS A 9 -27.14 24.00 -20.90
CA CYS A 9 -25.79 23.51 -21.09
C CYS A 9 -25.55 22.39 -20.07
N ALA A 10 -25.69 21.13 -20.48
CA ALA A 10 -25.31 19.98 -19.70
C ALA A 10 -23.77 19.93 -19.69
N CYS A 11 -23.15 20.36 -18.58
CA CYS A 11 -21.76 20.13 -18.32
C CYS A 11 -21.56 18.62 -18.07
N PHE A 12 -21.18 17.89 -19.12
CA PHE A 12 -20.65 16.53 -18.94
C PHE A 12 -19.28 16.65 -18.29
N CYS A 13 -19.23 16.57 -16.97
CA CYS A 13 -18.02 16.21 -16.28
C CYS A 13 -17.64 14.79 -16.71
N PHE A 14 -16.75 14.68 -17.68
CA PHE A 14 -15.99 13.45 -17.87
C PHE A 14 -15.12 13.31 -16.63
N SER A 15 -15.53 12.47 -15.70
CA SER A 15 -14.65 11.95 -14.66
C SER A 15 -13.56 11.15 -15.38
N GLN A 16 -12.44 11.80 -15.66
CA GLN A 16 -11.24 11.07 -16.06
C GLN A 16 -10.89 10.18 -14.88
N THR A 17 -10.77 8.89 -15.12
CA THR A 17 -10.28 7.95 -14.12
C THR A 17 -8.84 8.31 -13.86
N VAL A 18 -8.59 9.02 -12.76
CA VAL A 18 -7.26 9.20 -12.22
C VAL A 18 -6.76 7.81 -11.87
N LEU A 19 -5.79 7.32 -12.62
CA LEU A 19 -5.03 6.13 -12.29
C LEU A 19 -3.78 6.64 -11.55
N ALA A 20 -3.46 6.03 -10.45
CA ALA A 20 -2.13 6.09 -9.82
C ALA A 20 -1.07 5.48 -10.75
N TRP A 21 0.13 5.13 -10.24
CA TRP A 21 0.97 4.25 -11.04
C TRP A 21 0.10 3.26 -11.82
N ASN A 22 0.38 2.99 -13.06
CA ASN A 22 -0.35 1.96 -13.77
C ASN A 22 -0.21 0.58 -13.04
N ALA A 23 -0.98 -0.41 -13.43
CA ALA A 23 -1.00 -1.72 -12.78
C ALA A 23 0.40 -2.35 -12.63
N GLU A 24 1.32 -2.09 -13.57
CA GLU A 24 2.70 -2.54 -13.49
C GLU A 24 3.45 -1.90 -12.32
N GLY A 25 3.35 -0.58 -12.13
CA GLY A 25 4.02 0.14 -11.04
C GLY A 25 3.58 -0.35 -9.67
N HIS A 26 2.28 -0.56 -9.45
CA HIS A 26 1.77 -1.15 -8.21
C HIS A 26 2.30 -2.56 -7.97
N MET A 27 2.39 -3.39 -9.02
CA MET A 27 2.95 -4.73 -8.91
C MET A 27 4.46 -4.71 -8.64
N VAL A 28 5.21 -3.74 -9.18
CA VAL A 28 6.64 -3.53 -8.87
C VAL A 28 6.82 -3.21 -7.39
N VAL A 29 6.11 -2.21 -6.85
CA VAL A 29 6.15 -1.84 -5.42
C VAL A 29 5.82 -3.03 -4.53
N ALA A 30 4.75 -3.76 -4.85
CA ALA A 30 4.33 -4.93 -4.08
C ALA A 30 5.35 -6.09 -4.18
N GLN A 31 5.97 -6.33 -5.34
CA GLN A 31 6.98 -7.38 -5.51
C GLN A 31 8.25 -7.05 -4.73
N ILE A 32 8.72 -5.79 -4.76
CA ILE A 32 9.85 -5.34 -3.93
C ILE A 32 9.53 -5.60 -2.46
N ALA A 33 8.36 -5.15 -1.98
CA ALA A 33 7.96 -5.38 -0.59
C ALA A 33 7.93 -6.88 -0.25
N TYR A 34 7.30 -7.70 -1.09
CA TYR A 34 7.18 -9.13 -0.85
C TYR A 34 8.54 -9.84 -0.77
N ASN A 35 9.52 -9.42 -1.57
CA ASN A 35 10.88 -9.97 -1.52
C ASN A 35 11.52 -9.81 -0.14
N HIS A 36 11.27 -8.69 0.55
CA HIS A 36 11.88 -8.33 1.84
C HIS A 36 11.08 -8.78 3.07
N LEU A 37 9.87 -9.32 2.92
CA LEU A 37 9.14 -9.93 4.03
C LEU A 37 9.76 -11.27 4.42
N ASP A 38 9.80 -11.57 5.72
CA ASP A 38 10.11 -12.93 6.19
C ASP A 38 8.97 -13.93 5.89
N SER A 39 9.21 -15.21 6.10
CA SER A 39 8.24 -16.26 5.80
C SER A 39 6.96 -16.18 6.62
N VAL A 40 7.04 -15.66 7.86
CA VAL A 40 5.88 -15.54 8.76
C VAL A 40 4.99 -14.39 8.30
N VAL A 41 5.56 -13.23 8.04
CA VAL A 41 4.81 -12.07 7.54
C VAL A 41 4.20 -12.36 6.17
N LYS A 42 4.96 -13.03 5.27
CA LYS A 42 4.41 -13.52 3.99
C LYS A 42 3.18 -14.39 4.18
N ALA A 43 3.26 -15.39 5.05
CA ALA A 43 2.15 -16.32 5.30
C ALA A 43 0.91 -15.59 5.86
N GLN A 44 1.09 -14.59 6.74
CA GLN A 44 -0.01 -13.78 7.28
C GLN A 44 -0.65 -12.91 6.17
N CYS A 45 0.14 -12.26 5.35
CA CYS A 45 -0.35 -11.48 4.22
C CYS A 45 -1.10 -12.37 3.22
N ASP A 46 -0.53 -13.52 2.84
CA ASP A 46 -1.15 -14.45 1.89
C ASP A 46 -2.47 -15.01 2.42
N ALA A 47 -2.55 -15.29 3.74
CA ALA A 47 -3.80 -15.71 4.39
C ALA A 47 -4.89 -14.63 4.28
N LEU A 48 -4.56 -13.36 4.48
CA LEU A 48 -5.50 -12.24 4.29
C LEU A 48 -5.87 -12.05 2.82
N ILE A 49 -4.93 -12.20 1.89
CA ILE A 49 -5.24 -12.16 0.44
C ILE A 49 -6.16 -13.32 0.04
N ALA A 50 -6.06 -14.47 0.68
CA ALA A 50 -6.93 -15.63 0.43
C ALA A 50 -8.37 -15.44 0.91
N VAL A 51 -8.65 -14.50 1.82
CA VAL A 51 -10.01 -14.24 2.35
C VAL A 51 -10.98 -13.90 1.22
N PRO A 52 -12.13 -14.60 1.14
CA PRO A 52 -13.17 -14.29 0.17
C PRO A 52 -13.75 -12.89 0.41
N LEU A 53 -13.79 -12.07 -0.63
CA LEU A 53 -14.40 -10.73 -0.65
C LEU A 53 -15.40 -10.65 -1.79
N ALA A 54 -16.44 -9.81 -1.64
CA ALA A 54 -17.44 -9.56 -2.66
C ALA A 54 -16.81 -9.02 -3.97
N TYR A 55 -15.77 -8.20 -3.85
CA TYR A 55 -15.00 -7.60 -4.94
C TYR A 55 -13.61 -8.24 -5.02
N ARG A 56 -13.56 -9.55 -5.25
CA ARG A 56 -12.30 -10.29 -5.46
C ARG A 56 -12.39 -11.09 -6.74
N GLY A 57 -11.63 -10.70 -7.74
CA GLY A 57 -11.44 -11.47 -8.96
C GLY A 57 -10.13 -12.27 -8.93
N ASN A 58 -9.97 -13.21 -9.88
CA ASN A 58 -8.72 -13.95 -10.05
C ASN A 58 -7.53 -13.03 -10.37
N SER A 59 -7.80 -11.88 -10.98
CA SER A 59 -6.80 -10.86 -11.33
C SER A 59 -6.10 -10.23 -10.12
N THR A 60 -6.62 -10.41 -8.90
CA THR A 60 -6.08 -9.82 -7.66
C THR A 60 -5.93 -10.88 -6.56
N SER A 61 -5.59 -12.12 -6.94
CA SER A 61 -5.59 -13.29 -6.05
C SER A 61 -4.26 -13.59 -5.38
N SER A 62 -3.16 -12.92 -5.77
CA SER A 62 -1.86 -13.01 -5.12
C SER A 62 -1.53 -11.69 -4.42
N PHE A 63 -0.56 -11.70 -3.49
CA PHE A 63 -0.07 -10.50 -2.82
C PHE A 63 0.28 -9.39 -3.84
N VAL A 64 1.06 -9.72 -4.85
CA VAL A 64 1.53 -8.77 -5.87
C VAL A 64 0.37 -8.22 -6.71
N THR A 65 -0.50 -9.08 -7.21
CA THR A 65 -1.63 -8.61 -8.03
C THR A 65 -2.72 -7.93 -7.21
N ALA A 66 -2.82 -8.21 -5.91
CA ALA A 66 -3.74 -7.54 -5.00
C ALA A 66 -3.43 -6.04 -4.85
N ALA A 67 -2.21 -5.61 -5.15
CA ALA A 67 -1.87 -4.18 -5.21
C ALA A 67 -2.68 -3.40 -6.27
N CYS A 68 -3.26 -4.06 -7.26
CA CYS A 68 -4.14 -3.42 -8.25
C CYS A 68 -5.61 -3.37 -7.82
N TRP A 69 -5.97 -4.00 -6.70
CA TRP A 69 -7.37 -4.19 -6.29
C TRP A 69 -8.11 -2.87 -6.04
N ALA A 70 -7.46 -1.91 -5.41
CA ALA A 70 -8.08 -0.63 -5.08
C ALA A 70 -8.51 0.13 -6.34
N ASP A 71 -7.67 0.15 -7.37
CA ASP A 71 -7.99 0.75 -8.68
C ASP A 71 -9.09 0.00 -9.43
N ASP A 72 -9.01 -1.34 -9.43
CA ASP A 72 -10.00 -2.18 -10.13
C ASP A 72 -11.42 -1.96 -9.58
N TYR A 73 -11.56 -1.59 -8.31
CA TYR A 73 -12.86 -1.46 -7.64
C TYR A 73 -13.18 -0.07 -7.08
N LYS A 74 -12.34 0.95 -7.29
CA LYS A 74 -12.55 2.31 -6.75
C LYS A 74 -13.91 2.93 -7.10
N SER A 75 -14.41 2.68 -8.30
CA SER A 75 -15.72 3.21 -8.75
C SER A 75 -16.88 2.54 -8.00
N GLN A 76 -16.80 1.22 -7.78
CA GLN A 76 -17.80 0.44 -7.06
C GLN A 76 -17.80 0.75 -5.56
N LEU A 77 -16.63 1.06 -5.01
CA LEU A 77 -16.43 1.34 -3.59
C LEU A 77 -16.55 2.83 -3.24
N GLY A 78 -16.55 3.71 -4.25
CA GLY A 78 -16.58 5.16 -4.03
C GLY A 78 -15.31 5.72 -3.41
N THR A 79 -14.15 5.08 -3.64
CA THR A 79 -12.88 5.39 -2.98
C THR A 79 -11.89 6.16 -3.87
N GLY A 80 -12.37 6.75 -4.97
CA GLY A 80 -11.49 7.47 -5.92
C GLY A 80 -10.62 8.56 -5.27
N ILE A 81 -11.16 9.31 -4.31
CA ILE A 81 -10.43 10.37 -3.59
C ILE A 81 -9.42 9.83 -2.57
N TRP A 82 -9.41 8.52 -2.29
CA TRP A 82 -8.47 7.91 -1.33
C TRP A 82 -7.09 7.66 -1.94
N HIS A 83 -6.94 7.86 -3.25
CA HIS A 83 -5.71 7.54 -3.99
C HIS A 83 -4.68 8.67 -3.98
N TYR A 84 -5.05 9.89 -3.55
CA TYR A 84 -4.18 11.06 -3.61
C TYR A 84 -4.45 12.02 -2.45
N ILE A 85 -3.58 12.99 -2.29
CA ILE A 85 -3.74 14.17 -1.45
C ILE A 85 -3.30 15.41 -2.22
N ASP A 86 -4.16 16.41 -2.28
CA ASP A 86 -3.86 17.66 -2.96
C ASP A 86 -3.14 18.62 -2.00
N LEU A 87 -1.81 18.57 -1.98
CA LEU A 87 -0.98 19.53 -1.26
C LEU A 87 -0.68 20.71 -2.19
N PRO A 88 -1.21 21.93 -1.90
CA PRO A 88 -1.13 23.05 -2.81
C PRO A 88 0.26 23.67 -2.84
N PHE A 89 0.74 24.03 -4.03
CA PHE A 89 1.93 24.87 -4.21
C PHE A 89 1.78 25.74 -5.46
N SER A 90 2.63 26.77 -5.60
CA SER A 90 2.56 27.70 -6.73
C SER A 90 3.76 27.58 -7.64
N LEU A 91 3.51 27.53 -8.96
CA LEU A 91 4.55 27.53 -9.98
C LEU A 91 5.04 28.94 -10.38
N ASP A 92 4.18 29.96 -10.22
CA ASP A 92 4.44 31.31 -10.76
C ASP A 92 4.05 32.44 -9.79
N GLY A 93 3.78 32.11 -8.52
CA GLY A 93 3.32 33.04 -7.50
C GLY A 93 1.80 33.19 -7.42
N THR A 94 1.03 32.43 -8.22
CA THR A 94 -0.44 32.36 -8.09
C THR A 94 -0.81 31.90 -6.67
N SER A 95 -1.76 32.61 -6.06
CA SER A 95 -2.15 32.35 -4.66
C SER A 95 -2.81 30.99 -4.49
N THR A 96 -2.40 30.26 -3.48
CA THR A 96 -3.05 29.03 -3.01
C THR A 96 -4.08 29.30 -1.89
N ASN A 97 -4.28 30.57 -1.54
CA ASN A 97 -5.20 30.96 -0.47
C ASN A 97 -6.64 30.56 -0.81
N GLY A 98 -7.32 29.96 0.16
CA GLY A 98 -8.70 29.49 -0.01
C GLY A 98 -8.80 28.06 -0.53
N PHE A 99 -7.69 27.38 -0.82
CA PHE A 99 -7.71 25.96 -1.09
C PHE A 99 -8.21 25.18 0.12
N VAL A 100 -9.12 24.23 -0.13
CA VAL A 100 -9.69 23.38 0.92
C VAL A 100 -9.39 21.92 0.52
N PRO A 101 -8.52 21.22 1.28
CA PRO A 101 -8.22 19.80 1.02
C PRO A 101 -9.48 18.93 1.08
N ALA A 102 -9.46 17.79 0.42
CA ALA A 102 -10.49 16.77 0.59
C ALA A 102 -10.61 16.36 2.07
N ALA A 103 -11.83 16.05 2.51
CA ALA A 103 -12.08 15.62 3.89
C ALA A 103 -11.47 14.25 4.21
N PHE A 104 -11.19 13.45 3.18
CA PHE A 104 -10.55 12.14 3.28
C PHE A 104 -9.65 11.94 2.06
N ASP A 105 -8.44 11.49 2.26
CA ASP A 105 -7.40 11.37 1.25
C ASP A 105 -6.54 10.12 1.49
N VAL A 106 -5.45 9.93 0.73
CA VAL A 106 -4.54 8.79 0.82
C VAL A 106 -3.89 8.66 2.20
N VAL A 107 -3.62 9.76 2.89
CA VAL A 107 -3.01 9.75 4.23
C VAL A 107 -3.98 9.15 5.25
N GLN A 108 -5.24 9.60 5.24
CA GLN A 108 -6.27 9.03 6.08
C GLN A 108 -6.57 7.58 5.73
N ALA A 109 -6.56 7.21 4.44
CA ALA A 109 -6.80 5.86 3.98
C ALA A 109 -5.70 4.88 4.44
N ILE A 110 -4.43 5.28 4.39
CA ILE A 110 -3.30 4.50 4.93
C ILE A 110 -3.45 4.36 6.46
N ASN A 111 -3.70 5.45 7.18
CA ASN A 111 -3.86 5.43 8.64
C ASN A 111 -5.04 4.54 9.09
N LEU A 112 -6.17 4.61 8.39
CA LEU A 112 -7.33 3.75 8.64
C LEU A 112 -6.97 2.27 8.41
N SER A 113 -6.23 1.97 7.36
CA SER A 113 -5.81 0.61 7.05
C SER A 113 -4.83 0.06 8.09
N ILE A 114 -3.87 0.86 8.54
CA ILE A 114 -2.96 0.52 9.63
C ILE A 114 -3.74 0.21 10.91
N SER A 115 -4.63 1.12 11.32
CA SER A 115 -5.42 0.95 12.55
C SER A 115 -6.32 -0.28 12.50
N THR A 116 -6.89 -0.60 11.33
CA THR A 116 -7.71 -1.80 11.14
C THR A 116 -6.88 -3.08 11.24
N LEU A 117 -5.68 -3.11 10.68
CA LEU A 117 -4.79 -4.28 10.78
C LEU A 117 -4.27 -4.48 12.21
N GLN A 118 -4.11 -3.42 12.99
CA GLN A 118 -3.73 -3.50 14.40
C GLN A 118 -4.88 -3.86 15.34
N SER A 119 -6.14 -3.73 14.88
CA SER A 119 -7.31 -3.94 15.73
C SER A 119 -7.61 -5.41 15.93
N SER A 120 -7.59 -5.87 17.19
CA SER A 120 -8.01 -7.22 17.56
C SER A 120 -9.53 -7.46 17.41
N SER A 121 -10.31 -6.38 17.26
CA SER A 121 -11.77 -6.45 17.05
C SER A 121 -12.17 -6.39 15.57
N ALA A 122 -11.24 -6.09 14.67
CA ALA A 122 -11.52 -6.04 13.25
C ALA A 122 -11.81 -7.45 12.71
N THR A 123 -12.82 -7.54 11.85
CA THR A 123 -13.11 -8.80 11.16
C THR A 123 -12.00 -9.12 10.16
N GLN A 124 -11.79 -10.40 9.88
CA GLN A 124 -10.81 -10.86 8.91
C GLN A 124 -11.07 -10.25 7.51
N SER A 125 -12.34 -10.05 7.13
CA SER A 125 -12.68 -9.36 5.87
C SER A 125 -12.23 -7.90 5.87
N ASN A 126 -12.40 -7.17 6.98
CA ASN A 126 -11.92 -5.79 7.07
C ASN A 126 -10.39 -5.71 7.02
N GLN A 127 -9.70 -6.63 7.70
CA GLN A 127 -8.23 -6.73 7.61
C GLN A 127 -7.76 -7.06 6.20
N ALA A 128 -8.45 -7.97 5.50
CA ALA A 128 -8.16 -8.34 4.12
C ALA A 128 -8.34 -7.18 3.13
N VAL A 129 -9.36 -6.33 3.33
CA VAL A 129 -9.57 -5.10 2.57
C VAL A 129 -8.48 -4.08 2.88
N SER A 130 -8.17 -3.88 4.17
CA SER A 130 -7.14 -2.93 4.62
C SER A 130 -5.74 -3.29 4.13
N LEU A 131 -5.40 -4.59 4.08
CA LEU A 131 -4.14 -5.02 3.47
C LEU A 131 -4.08 -4.62 1.98
N ARG A 132 -5.14 -4.86 1.20
CA ARG A 132 -5.18 -4.48 -0.22
C ARG A 132 -5.03 -2.98 -0.42
N TYR A 133 -5.66 -2.17 0.44
CA TYR A 133 -5.47 -0.72 0.44
C TYR A 133 -4.03 -0.33 0.74
N LEU A 134 -3.35 -0.95 1.73
CA LEU A 134 -1.94 -0.65 1.98
C LEU A 134 -1.04 -1.03 0.81
N LEU A 135 -1.28 -2.21 0.19
CA LEU A 135 -0.51 -2.65 -0.98
C LEU A 135 -0.59 -1.65 -2.13
N HIS A 136 -1.69 -0.93 -2.25
CA HIS A 136 -1.94 0.06 -3.28
C HIS A 136 -1.48 1.45 -2.86
N PHE A 137 -2.02 1.98 -1.76
CA PHE A 137 -1.86 3.38 -1.38
C PHE A 137 -0.44 3.74 -0.93
N VAL A 138 0.34 2.78 -0.42
CA VAL A 138 1.77 3.00 -0.18
C VAL A 138 2.52 3.20 -1.51
N GLY A 139 2.06 2.61 -2.60
CA GLY A 139 2.52 2.91 -3.95
C GLY A 139 2.08 4.30 -4.42
N ASP A 140 0.78 4.61 -4.27
CA ASP A 140 0.18 5.89 -4.70
C ASP A 140 0.91 7.10 -4.11
N ILE A 141 1.12 7.09 -2.80
CA ILE A 141 1.77 8.21 -2.09
C ILE A 141 3.24 8.41 -2.48
N GLN A 142 3.84 7.47 -3.24
CA GLN A 142 5.18 7.65 -3.81
C GLN A 142 5.14 8.32 -5.19
N GLN A 143 4.02 8.35 -5.89
CA GLN A 143 3.87 9.10 -7.14
C GLN A 143 3.76 10.60 -6.82
N PRO A 144 4.70 11.44 -7.26
CA PRO A 144 4.77 12.84 -6.82
C PRO A 144 3.49 13.65 -7.08
N LEU A 145 2.83 13.40 -8.21
CA LEU A 145 1.60 14.13 -8.57
C LEU A 145 0.36 13.63 -7.83
N HIS A 146 0.44 12.49 -7.12
CA HIS A 146 -0.57 12.07 -6.15
C HIS A 146 -0.47 12.79 -4.80
N CYS A 147 0.57 13.62 -4.63
CA CYS A 147 0.80 14.37 -3.40
C CYS A 147 0.83 15.88 -3.62
N SER A 148 0.32 16.36 -4.75
CA SER A 148 0.50 17.77 -5.11
C SER A 148 -0.66 18.32 -5.92
N ASP A 149 -0.89 19.62 -5.80
CA ASP A 149 -1.81 20.38 -6.63
C ASP A 149 -1.16 21.73 -6.99
N ALA A 150 -0.78 21.89 -8.27
CA ALA A 150 -0.02 23.05 -8.73
C ALA A 150 -0.95 24.19 -9.14
N PHE A 151 -0.70 25.38 -8.58
CA PHE A 151 -1.41 26.62 -8.86
C PHE A 151 -0.56 27.49 -9.78
N PHE A 152 -1.14 27.95 -10.89
CA PHE A 152 -0.52 28.87 -11.83
C PHE A 152 -1.58 29.66 -12.59
N ALA A 153 -1.19 30.71 -13.32
CA ALA A 153 -2.09 31.70 -13.90
C ALA A 153 -3.25 31.10 -14.72
N SER A 154 -3.03 30.01 -15.46
CA SER A 154 -4.09 29.32 -16.22
C SER A 154 -4.81 28.22 -15.44
N GLN A 155 -4.34 27.89 -14.24
CA GLN A 155 -4.96 26.94 -13.28
C GLN A 155 -4.99 27.57 -11.88
N PRO A 156 -5.78 28.66 -11.69
CA PRO A 156 -5.78 29.40 -10.41
C PRO A 156 -6.50 28.66 -9.28
N ASN A 157 -7.15 27.55 -9.56
CA ASN A 157 -7.83 26.67 -8.59
C ASN A 157 -7.12 25.33 -8.37
N GLY A 158 -5.88 25.20 -8.89
CA GLY A 158 -5.12 23.98 -8.90
C GLY A 158 -5.28 23.19 -10.21
N ASP A 159 -4.30 22.36 -10.51
CA ASP A 159 -4.27 21.55 -11.73
C ASP A 159 -4.63 20.07 -11.50
N ALA A 160 -5.11 19.74 -10.30
CA ALA A 160 -5.48 18.39 -9.88
C ALA A 160 -4.32 17.40 -10.08
N GLY A 161 -3.15 17.69 -9.51
CA GLY A 161 -1.99 16.82 -9.59
C GLY A 161 -1.47 16.63 -11.02
N GLY A 162 -1.41 17.68 -11.83
CA GLY A 162 -0.92 17.63 -13.20
C GLY A 162 -1.94 17.17 -14.24
N ASN A 163 -3.19 16.86 -13.86
CA ASN A 163 -4.26 16.54 -14.82
C ASN A 163 -4.63 17.76 -15.66
N GLY A 164 -4.58 18.96 -15.09
CA GLY A 164 -4.76 20.23 -15.78
C GLY A 164 -3.51 20.78 -16.45
N PHE A 165 -2.36 20.13 -16.32
CA PHE A 165 -1.12 20.50 -16.98
C PHE A 165 -0.98 19.72 -18.29
N TYR A 166 -1.58 20.23 -19.37
CA TYR A 166 -1.57 19.57 -20.68
C TYR A 166 -0.18 19.60 -21.34
N ILE A 167 0.17 18.48 -22.00
CA ILE A 167 1.40 18.31 -22.76
C ILE A 167 1.10 17.65 -24.10
N ASN A 168 2.04 17.74 -25.06
CA ASN A 168 1.92 17.13 -26.37
C ASN A 168 2.72 15.82 -26.47
N GLY A 169 2.31 14.93 -27.37
CA GLY A 169 3.01 13.67 -27.66
C GLY A 169 2.23 12.44 -27.22
N THR A 170 2.91 11.50 -26.57
CA THR A 170 2.32 10.21 -26.15
C THR A 170 1.28 10.37 -25.05
N TRP A 171 1.47 11.33 -24.16
CA TRP A 171 0.59 11.60 -23.01
C TRP A 171 -0.16 12.91 -23.22
N ASN A 172 -1.39 13.00 -22.74
CA ASN A 172 -2.23 14.19 -22.86
C ASN A 172 -1.97 15.22 -21.76
N ASN A 173 -1.46 14.79 -20.62
CA ASN A 173 -1.19 15.64 -19.47
C ASN A 173 0.03 15.11 -18.66
N LEU A 174 0.50 15.92 -17.73
CA LEU A 174 1.66 15.60 -16.90
C LEU A 174 1.39 14.42 -15.98
N HIS A 175 0.18 14.33 -15.42
CA HIS A 175 -0.23 13.22 -14.57
C HIS A 175 -0.06 11.86 -15.27
N SER A 176 -0.64 11.70 -16.45
CA SER A 176 -0.56 10.45 -17.21
C SER A 176 0.86 10.07 -17.64
N LEU A 177 1.73 11.06 -17.85
CA LEU A 177 3.16 10.82 -18.08
C LEU A 177 3.82 10.21 -16.84
N TRP A 178 3.56 10.78 -15.66
CA TRP A 178 4.14 10.29 -14.40
C TRP A 178 3.55 8.95 -13.99
N ASP A 179 2.26 8.67 -14.23
CA ASP A 179 1.67 7.35 -13.98
C ASP A 179 2.30 6.23 -14.80
N SER A 180 2.82 6.56 -15.98
CA SER A 180 3.58 5.64 -16.81
C SER A 180 5.09 5.65 -16.52
N GLY A 181 5.52 6.41 -15.50
CA GLY A 181 6.93 6.57 -15.17
C GLY A 181 7.76 7.18 -16.30
N GLY A 182 7.22 8.17 -17.05
CA GLY A 182 7.89 8.72 -18.22
C GLY A 182 8.12 7.70 -19.34
N GLY A 183 7.30 6.64 -19.40
CA GLY A 183 7.44 5.53 -20.35
C GLY A 183 8.31 4.38 -19.85
N TYR A 184 8.68 4.35 -18.58
CA TYR A 184 9.38 3.22 -17.94
C TYR A 184 8.45 2.03 -17.66
N LEU A 185 7.17 2.30 -17.33
CA LEU A 185 6.15 1.33 -17.00
C LEU A 185 5.28 1.03 -18.24
N THR A 186 5.79 0.19 -19.13
CA THR A 186 5.14 -0.14 -20.42
C THR A 186 4.88 -1.63 -20.60
N ASP A 187 5.22 -2.45 -19.61
CA ASP A 187 5.03 -3.89 -19.69
C ASP A 187 3.56 -4.25 -19.36
N PHE A 188 2.91 -4.97 -20.27
CA PHE A 188 1.57 -5.51 -20.04
C PHE A 188 1.69 -6.83 -19.26
N LEU A 189 1.72 -6.73 -17.93
CA LEU A 189 1.76 -7.90 -17.06
C LEU A 189 0.36 -8.51 -16.92
N SER A 190 0.23 -9.79 -17.20
CA SER A 190 -1.05 -10.50 -17.04
C SER A 190 -1.45 -10.59 -15.56
N ARG A 191 -2.75 -10.53 -15.28
CA ARG A 191 -3.32 -10.76 -13.94
C ARG A 191 -4.42 -11.84 -14.02
N PRO A 192 -4.22 -13.05 -13.45
CA PRO A 192 -3.05 -13.51 -12.68
C PRO A 192 -1.75 -13.47 -13.48
N LEU A 193 -0.61 -13.34 -12.77
CA LEU A 193 0.70 -13.33 -13.39
C LEU A 193 0.98 -14.69 -14.07
N SER A 194 1.24 -14.66 -15.38
CA SER A 194 1.82 -15.79 -16.10
C SER A 194 3.31 -15.93 -15.74
N SER A 195 3.91 -17.08 -16.03
CA SER A 195 5.35 -17.28 -15.82
C SER A 195 6.20 -16.24 -16.56
N ALA A 196 5.78 -15.83 -17.77
CA ALA A 196 6.46 -14.79 -18.53
C ALA A 196 6.33 -13.42 -17.85
N SER A 197 5.11 -13.02 -17.44
CA SER A 197 4.88 -11.77 -16.70
C SER A 197 5.63 -11.73 -15.37
N GLN A 198 5.69 -12.84 -14.63
CA GLN A 198 6.46 -12.94 -13.40
C GLN A 198 7.97 -12.77 -13.66
N THR A 199 8.50 -13.34 -14.73
CA THR A 199 9.91 -13.17 -15.11
C THR A 199 10.20 -11.71 -15.47
N THR A 200 9.36 -11.06 -16.27
CA THR A 200 9.50 -9.64 -16.62
C THR A 200 9.49 -8.78 -15.37
N LEU A 201 8.52 -8.98 -14.48
CA LEU A 201 8.41 -8.26 -13.21
C LEU A 201 9.67 -8.45 -12.34
N ASN A 202 10.12 -9.69 -12.18
CA ASN A 202 11.30 -10.00 -11.37
C ASN A 202 12.57 -9.34 -11.93
N ASN A 203 12.74 -9.30 -13.25
CA ASN A 203 13.89 -8.65 -13.88
C ASN A 203 13.87 -7.12 -13.65
N LYS A 204 12.69 -6.50 -13.77
CA LYS A 204 12.53 -5.06 -13.50
C LYS A 204 12.82 -4.74 -12.03
N VAL A 205 12.26 -5.52 -11.10
CA VAL A 205 12.52 -5.38 -9.67
C VAL A 205 14.00 -5.55 -9.35
N ALA A 206 14.66 -6.57 -9.90
CA ALA A 206 16.09 -6.80 -9.69
C ALA A 206 16.96 -5.64 -10.18
N ALA A 207 16.60 -5.01 -11.31
CA ALA A 207 17.30 -3.83 -11.81
C ALA A 207 17.13 -2.63 -10.85
N ILE A 208 15.90 -2.37 -10.39
CA ILE A 208 15.62 -1.30 -9.43
C ILE A 208 16.38 -1.53 -8.11
N GLU A 209 16.34 -2.75 -7.56
CA GLU A 209 16.99 -3.05 -6.28
C GLU A 209 18.54 -3.05 -6.37
N ALA A 210 19.10 -3.23 -7.57
CA ALA A 210 20.53 -3.09 -7.78
C ALA A 210 21.00 -1.63 -7.61
N ASP A 211 20.19 -0.67 -8.05
CA ASP A 211 20.49 0.76 -7.94
C ASP A 211 20.04 1.37 -6.60
N TYR A 212 18.99 0.81 -6.01
CA TYR A 212 18.37 1.27 -4.75
C TYR A 212 18.22 0.11 -3.76
N PRO A 213 19.30 -0.34 -3.12
CA PRO A 213 19.26 -1.51 -2.23
C PRO A 213 18.45 -1.25 -0.96
N TYR A 214 17.75 -2.28 -0.51
CA TYR A 214 16.94 -2.23 0.71
C TYR A 214 17.80 -2.10 1.98
N THR A 215 17.44 -1.14 2.83
CA THR A 215 17.95 -1.03 4.19
C THR A 215 16.76 -1.04 5.16
N PRO A 216 16.62 -2.08 6.01
CA PRO A 216 15.49 -2.20 6.92
C PRO A 216 15.34 -1.02 7.88
N ASN A 217 14.11 -0.55 8.08
CA ASN A 217 13.71 0.43 9.09
C ASN A 217 12.42 -0.04 9.80
N VAL A 218 12.48 -1.23 10.36
CA VAL A 218 11.37 -1.92 11.01
C VAL A 218 11.17 -1.41 12.43
N GLY A 219 9.94 -1.52 12.97
CA GLY A 219 9.62 -1.22 14.36
C GLY A 219 9.03 0.17 14.60
N THR A 220 8.95 1.00 13.59
CA THR A 220 8.30 2.33 13.66
C THR A 220 7.12 2.39 12.69
N ILE A 221 5.94 2.76 13.18
CA ILE A 221 4.81 3.10 12.31
C ILE A 221 5.05 4.54 11.81
N PRO A 222 5.24 4.72 10.50
CA PRO A 222 5.52 6.03 9.95
C PRO A 222 4.29 6.92 9.96
N ASN A 223 4.51 8.23 9.84
CA ASN A 223 3.45 9.18 9.53
C ASN A 223 3.31 9.32 8.00
N PRO A 224 2.21 8.86 7.38
CA PRO A 224 2.06 8.94 5.93
C PRO A 224 2.07 10.38 5.38
N MET A 225 1.74 11.39 6.21
CA MET A 225 1.84 12.79 5.81
C MET A 225 3.28 13.21 5.48
N ASP A 226 4.28 12.62 6.14
CA ASP A 226 5.68 12.93 5.82
C ASP A 226 6.05 12.38 4.43
N TRP A 227 5.50 11.23 4.05
CA TRP A 227 5.66 10.68 2.69
C TRP A 227 4.97 11.55 1.64
N ALA A 228 3.77 12.06 1.96
CA ALA A 228 3.05 12.97 1.06
C ALA A 228 3.83 14.28 0.83
N ARG A 229 4.38 14.88 1.88
CA ARG A 229 5.21 16.10 1.77
C ARG A 229 6.49 15.87 0.99
N GLU A 230 7.11 14.72 1.16
CA GLU A 230 8.26 14.32 0.34
C GLU A 230 7.86 14.20 -1.13
N GLY A 231 6.71 13.57 -1.43
CA GLY A 231 6.15 13.49 -2.79
C GLY A 231 5.88 14.89 -3.38
N GLN A 232 5.27 15.79 -2.62
CA GLN A 232 5.08 17.20 -3.01
C GLN A 232 6.42 17.87 -3.34
N GLY A 233 7.44 17.71 -2.50
CA GLY A 233 8.76 18.29 -2.75
C GLY A 233 9.40 17.77 -4.05
N VAL A 234 9.19 16.51 -4.40
CA VAL A 234 9.60 15.95 -5.69
C VAL A 234 8.78 16.55 -6.83
N ALA A 235 7.47 16.76 -6.65
CA ALA A 235 6.65 17.43 -7.64
C ALA A 235 7.20 18.84 -7.93
N GLU A 236 7.42 19.64 -6.90
CA GLU A 236 7.92 21.00 -7.01
C GLU A 236 9.30 21.10 -7.67
N THR A 237 10.21 20.19 -7.35
CA THR A 237 11.63 20.30 -7.75
C THR A 237 12.00 19.46 -8.96
N VAL A 238 11.14 18.50 -9.35
CA VAL A 238 11.41 17.58 -10.46
C VAL A 238 10.26 17.54 -11.46
N SER A 239 9.01 17.22 -11.01
CA SER A 239 7.94 16.89 -11.95
C SER A 239 7.50 18.08 -12.80
N TYR A 240 7.48 19.27 -12.24
CA TYR A 240 7.14 20.51 -12.98
C TYR A 240 8.35 21.28 -13.50
N VAL A 241 9.57 20.76 -13.33
CA VAL A 241 10.81 21.42 -13.79
C VAL A 241 11.25 20.87 -15.14
N GLY A 242 11.61 21.75 -16.08
CA GLY A 242 12.08 21.36 -17.40
C GLY A 242 10.99 20.93 -18.39
N ILE A 243 9.72 21.21 -18.06
CA ILE A 243 8.55 21.03 -18.91
C ILE A 243 7.67 22.28 -18.88
N THR A 244 6.96 22.56 -19.94
CA THR A 244 6.01 23.67 -20.03
C THR A 244 4.66 23.21 -20.60
N LEU A 245 3.60 23.96 -20.30
CA LEU A 245 2.27 23.70 -20.86
C LEU A 245 2.33 23.57 -22.38
N ASN A 246 1.62 22.58 -22.92
CA ASN A 246 1.50 22.30 -24.35
C ASN A 246 2.84 22.02 -25.05
N SER A 247 3.91 21.75 -24.30
CA SER A 247 5.18 21.29 -24.88
C SER A 247 5.24 19.77 -25.01
N THR A 248 6.11 19.29 -25.88
CA THR A 248 6.48 17.87 -25.94
C THR A 248 7.63 17.63 -24.97
N PRO A 249 7.51 16.64 -24.06
CA PRO A 249 8.59 16.31 -23.13
C PRO A 249 9.89 15.99 -23.87
N SER A 250 11.00 16.59 -23.44
CA SER A 250 12.32 16.28 -23.99
C SER A 250 12.80 14.90 -23.52
N SER A 251 13.73 14.29 -24.25
CA SER A 251 14.36 13.02 -23.82
C SER A 251 15.04 13.16 -22.45
N SER A 252 15.64 14.32 -22.15
CA SER A 252 16.24 14.58 -20.84
C SER A 252 15.19 14.59 -19.74
N TYR A 253 14.02 15.20 -19.96
CA TYR A 253 12.90 15.19 -19.03
C TYR A 253 12.37 13.76 -18.79
N LEU A 254 12.18 12.99 -19.87
CA LEU A 254 11.74 11.61 -19.77
C LEU A 254 12.71 10.74 -18.97
N ASN A 255 14.01 10.88 -19.21
CA ASN A 255 15.04 10.16 -18.44
C ASN A 255 14.98 10.53 -16.93
N THR A 256 14.81 11.83 -16.63
CA THR A 256 14.64 12.27 -15.23
C THR A 256 13.38 11.67 -14.60
N ALA A 257 12.26 11.66 -15.32
CA ALA A 257 11.01 11.06 -14.84
C ALA A 257 11.19 9.55 -14.60
N GLN A 258 11.85 8.81 -15.49
CA GLN A 258 12.15 7.38 -15.36
C GLN A 258 12.99 7.09 -14.13
N THR A 259 14.14 7.75 -13.97
CA THR A 259 15.03 7.56 -12.82
C THR A 259 14.36 7.91 -11.50
N THR A 260 13.56 8.99 -11.47
CA THR A 260 12.79 9.36 -10.29
C THR A 260 11.73 8.30 -9.98
N THR A 261 11.06 7.75 -10.99
CA THR A 261 10.08 6.68 -10.84
C THR A 261 10.70 5.42 -10.22
N GLU A 262 11.86 4.98 -10.72
CA GLU A 262 12.60 3.83 -10.17
C GLU A 262 12.91 4.04 -8.68
N GLN A 263 13.45 5.21 -8.33
CA GLN A 263 13.75 5.57 -6.95
C GLN A 263 12.49 5.56 -6.06
N ARG A 264 11.39 6.14 -6.55
CA ARG A 264 10.12 6.22 -5.79
C ARG A 264 9.48 4.85 -5.62
N MET A 265 9.55 3.97 -6.62
CA MET A 265 9.04 2.60 -6.52
C MET A 265 9.88 1.75 -5.55
N ALA A 266 11.21 1.85 -5.58
CA ALA A 266 12.09 1.22 -4.60
C ALA A 266 11.71 1.65 -3.18
N LEU A 267 11.61 2.96 -2.95
CA LEU A 267 11.24 3.52 -1.66
C LEU A 267 9.86 3.06 -1.19
N GLY A 268 8.88 3.01 -2.10
CA GLY A 268 7.53 2.49 -1.81
C GLY A 268 7.55 1.03 -1.37
N GLY A 269 8.28 0.18 -2.10
CA GLY A 269 8.42 -1.23 -1.77
C GLY A 269 9.12 -1.45 -0.42
N HIS A 270 10.19 -0.71 -0.15
CA HIS A 270 10.92 -0.76 1.12
C HIS A 270 10.03 -0.32 2.30
N ARG A 271 9.34 0.82 2.18
CA ARG A 271 8.40 1.33 3.19
C ARG A 271 7.25 0.37 3.46
N LEU A 272 6.73 -0.25 2.42
CA LEU A 272 5.67 -1.26 2.54
C LEU A 272 6.17 -2.51 3.26
N ALA A 273 7.38 -2.99 2.95
CA ALA A 273 8.00 -4.12 3.65
C ALA A 273 8.19 -3.84 5.14
N ASP A 274 8.76 -2.68 5.48
CA ASP A 274 8.97 -2.26 6.87
C ASP A 274 7.66 -2.13 7.64
N LEU A 275 6.66 -1.49 7.03
CA LEU A 275 5.34 -1.30 7.60
C LEU A 275 4.65 -2.64 7.88
N LEU A 276 4.59 -3.53 6.89
CA LEU A 276 3.96 -4.85 7.05
C LEU A 276 4.72 -5.70 8.07
N THR A 277 6.05 -5.69 8.06
CA THR A 277 6.85 -6.37 9.06
C THR A 277 6.53 -5.82 10.45
N THR A 278 6.48 -4.50 10.62
CA THR A 278 6.14 -3.87 11.90
C THR A 278 4.73 -4.26 12.34
N LEU A 279 3.74 -4.20 11.46
CA LEU A 279 2.35 -4.51 11.80
C LEU A 279 2.14 -5.97 12.21
N PHE A 280 2.78 -6.89 11.50
CA PHE A 280 2.55 -8.32 11.73
C PHE A 280 3.50 -8.94 12.76
N THR A 281 4.68 -8.36 13.01
CA THR A 281 5.55 -8.79 14.10
C THR A 281 5.21 -8.11 15.43
N SER A 282 4.64 -6.90 15.40
CA SER A 282 4.19 -6.18 16.60
C SER A 282 2.86 -6.70 17.15
N ASN A 283 2.13 -7.53 16.40
CA ASN A 283 0.94 -8.18 16.93
C ASN A 283 1.39 -9.30 17.90
N PRO A 284 1.32 -9.05 19.22
CA PRO A 284 1.63 -10.12 20.17
C PRO A 284 0.68 -11.28 19.88
N ILE A 285 1.17 -12.51 20.05
CA ILE A 285 0.28 -13.66 20.14
C ILE A 285 -0.69 -13.37 21.28
N LEU A 286 -1.91 -12.98 20.92
CA LEU A 286 -2.95 -12.76 21.92
C LEU A 286 -3.42 -14.11 22.41
N LEU A 287 -3.10 -14.41 23.66
CA LEU A 287 -3.71 -15.54 24.37
C LEU A 287 -5.19 -15.20 24.55
N SER A 288 -6.05 -15.83 23.76
CA SER A 288 -7.48 -15.48 23.68
C SER A 288 -8.34 -16.16 24.76
N SER A 289 -7.86 -17.24 25.36
CA SER A 289 -8.51 -17.84 26.55
C SER A 289 -7.54 -18.71 27.33
N ILE A 290 -7.65 -18.62 28.64
CA ILE A 290 -6.97 -19.51 29.59
C ILE A 290 -8.06 -20.36 30.22
N ILE A 291 -8.02 -21.67 30.03
CA ILE A 291 -9.02 -22.60 30.56
C ILE A 291 -8.34 -23.52 31.56
N GLY A 292 -8.80 -23.49 32.79
CA GLY A 292 -8.45 -24.48 33.81
C GLY A 292 -9.71 -25.27 34.15
N THR A 293 -9.98 -26.38 33.46
CA THR A 293 -11.12 -27.26 33.77
C THR A 293 -10.67 -28.69 33.84
N ASN A 294 -11.25 -29.45 34.79
CA ASN A 294 -10.99 -30.89 34.96
C ASN A 294 -9.51 -31.29 35.16
N GLY A 295 -8.74 -30.45 35.86
CA GLY A 295 -7.33 -30.75 36.13
C GLY A 295 -6.39 -30.51 34.97
N ASN A 296 -6.83 -29.85 33.90
CA ASN A 296 -6.00 -29.44 32.78
C ASN A 296 -5.87 -27.91 32.76
N PHE A 297 -4.68 -27.44 32.40
CA PHE A 297 -4.40 -26.05 32.00
C PHE A 297 -4.34 -26.00 30.49
N GLY A 298 -4.94 -24.99 29.88
CA GLY A 298 -4.87 -24.77 28.44
C GLY A 298 -5.05 -23.32 28.06
N PHE A 299 -4.51 -22.95 26.91
CA PHE A 299 -4.69 -21.64 26.31
C PHE A 299 -4.76 -21.75 24.79
N SER A 300 -5.36 -20.76 24.18
CA SER A 300 -5.42 -20.61 22.74
C SER A 300 -4.85 -19.25 22.30
N TRP A 301 -4.42 -19.17 21.07
CA TRP A 301 -3.88 -17.95 20.48
C TRP A 301 -4.33 -17.79 19.02
N ASN A 302 -4.27 -16.56 18.52
CA ASN A 302 -4.43 -16.26 17.10
C ASN A 302 -3.26 -16.89 16.33
N ALA A 303 -3.55 -17.58 15.26
CA ALA A 303 -2.57 -18.34 14.49
C ALA A 303 -2.79 -18.17 12.98
N VAL A 304 -1.72 -18.44 12.21
CA VAL A 304 -1.77 -18.50 10.75
C VAL A 304 -1.77 -19.96 10.33
N SER A 305 -2.72 -20.35 9.49
CA SER A 305 -2.82 -21.72 8.98
C SER A 305 -1.52 -22.15 8.29
N GLY A 306 -1.02 -23.34 8.62
CA GLY A 306 0.25 -23.86 8.12
C GLY A 306 1.50 -23.43 8.87
N THR A 307 1.41 -22.43 9.76
CA THR A 307 2.54 -21.98 10.58
C THR A 307 2.72 -22.89 11.78
N SER A 308 3.98 -23.27 12.06
CA SER A 308 4.33 -24.05 13.24
C SER A 308 4.74 -23.14 14.38
N TYR A 309 4.05 -23.27 15.50
CA TYR A 309 4.27 -22.51 16.73
C TYR A 309 4.92 -23.37 17.76
N ARG A 310 5.95 -22.84 18.42
CA ARG A 310 6.68 -23.50 19.50
C ARG A 310 6.09 -23.07 20.85
N VAL A 311 5.49 -23.98 21.57
CA VAL A 311 5.05 -23.75 22.96
C VAL A 311 6.26 -24.00 23.88
N GLN A 312 6.57 -23.02 24.71
CA GLN A 312 7.70 -23.06 25.63
C GLN A 312 7.24 -22.72 27.04
N TRP A 313 7.99 -23.21 28.03
CA TRP A 313 7.71 -22.97 29.43
C TRP A 313 8.95 -22.69 30.25
N LYS A 314 8.77 -22.08 31.42
CA LYS A 314 9.79 -21.95 32.47
C LYS A 314 9.12 -21.93 33.85
N GLN A 315 9.91 -22.27 34.89
CA GLN A 315 9.36 -22.38 36.23
C GLN A 315 9.33 -21.05 36.97
N GLN A 316 10.31 -20.18 36.72
CA GLN A 316 10.35 -18.84 37.29
C GLN A 316 10.49 -17.80 36.20
N LEU A 317 9.86 -16.64 36.40
CA LEU A 317 9.88 -15.56 35.41
C LEU A 317 11.29 -15.02 35.15
N GLY A 318 12.17 -15.11 36.16
CA GLY A 318 13.58 -14.71 36.09
C GLY A 318 14.51 -15.69 35.39
N ASP A 319 14.08 -16.92 35.07
CA ASP A 319 14.93 -17.91 34.41
C ASP A 319 15.39 -17.37 33.04
N SER A 320 16.67 -17.51 32.74
CA SER A 320 17.29 -17.03 31.50
C SER A 320 16.90 -17.86 30.27
N THR A 321 16.45 -19.11 30.46
CA THR A 321 16.16 -20.04 29.38
C THR A 321 14.70 -20.47 29.40
N TRP A 322 14.17 -20.67 28.20
CA TRP A 322 12.86 -21.29 27.98
C TRP A 322 13.04 -22.72 27.51
N ASN A 323 12.27 -23.64 28.09
CA ASN A 323 12.27 -25.05 27.70
C ASN A 323 11.23 -25.29 26.64
N ASP A 324 11.55 -25.98 25.56
CA ASP A 324 10.60 -26.37 24.53
C ASP A 324 9.66 -27.46 25.09
N LEU A 325 8.36 -27.28 24.88
CA LEU A 325 7.34 -28.22 25.32
C LEU A 325 6.78 -29.01 24.11
N THR A 326 6.33 -28.31 23.09
CA THR A 326 5.83 -28.91 21.86
C THR A 326 5.80 -27.92 20.72
N ASN A 327 5.69 -28.45 19.48
CA ASN A 327 5.40 -27.67 18.28
C ASN A 327 3.97 -27.98 17.83
N ILE A 328 3.20 -26.93 17.50
CA ILE A 328 1.82 -27.01 17.02
C ILE A 328 1.73 -26.30 15.68
N THR A 329 1.42 -27.06 14.63
CA THR A 329 1.12 -26.47 13.32
C THR A 329 -0.37 -26.10 13.28
N ALA A 330 -0.67 -24.82 13.09
CA ALA A 330 -2.03 -24.34 13.04
C ALA A 330 -2.74 -24.83 11.77
N SER A 331 -3.97 -25.35 11.92
CA SER A 331 -4.83 -25.72 10.79
C SER A 331 -5.82 -24.64 10.38
N GLY A 332 -5.80 -23.49 11.07
CA GLY A 332 -6.71 -22.35 10.87
C GLY A 332 -6.18 -21.08 11.53
N ASN A 333 -7.09 -20.13 11.81
CA ASN A 333 -6.75 -18.81 12.37
C ASN A 333 -6.55 -18.83 13.89
N SER A 334 -6.62 -19.99 14.53
CA SER A 334 -6.33 -20.19 15.94
C SER A 334 -5.61 -21.51 16.14
N ALA A 335 -4.79 -21.56 17.16
CA ALA A 335 -4.20 -22.79 17.67
C ALA A 335 -4.37 -22.84 19.19
N SER A 336 -4.32 -24.03 19.76
CA SER A 336 -4.50 -24.22 21.19
C SER A 336 -3.52 -25.26 21.71
N PHE A 337 -3.20 -25.12 22.98
CA PHE A 337 -2.38 -26.05 23.74
C PHE A 337 -3.10 -26.39 25.04
N SER A 338 -3.01 -27.64 25.50
CA SER A 338 -3.43 -28.03 26.84
C SER A 338 -2.54 -29.13 27.38
N GLU A 339 -2.32 -29.10 28.70
CA GLU A 339 -1.63 -30.17 29.45
C GLU A 339 -2.26 -30.38 30.79
N PRO A 340 -2.07 -31.55 31.46
CA PRO A 340 -2.49 -31.79 32.85
C PRO A 340 -1.79 -30.79 33.79
N LEU A 341 -2.53 -30.31 34.78
CA LEU A 341 -2.00 -29.48 35.88
C LEU A 341 -1.22 -30.34 36.86
N GLU A 342 0.04 -30.63 36.55
CA GLU A 342 0.92 -31.43 37.42
C GLU A 342 1.83 -30.58 38.33
N GLN A 343 1.92 -29.27 38.09
CA GLN A 343 2.87 -28.35 38.73
C GLN A 343 2.17 -27.18 39.39
N THR A 344 2.76 -26.66 40.44
CA THR A 344 2.23 -25.53 41.22
C THR A 344 2.39 -24.18 40.50
N GLN A 345 3.39 -24.04 39.63
CA GLN A 345 3.65 -22.79 38.88
C GLN A 345 4.46 -23.07 37.62
N ARG A 346 3.97 -22.54 36.46
CA ARG A 346 4.68 -22.47 35.19
C ARG A 346 4.33 -21.17 34.48
N PHE A 347 5.30 -20.64 33.74
CA PHE A 347 5.12 -19.53 32.80
C PHE A 347 5.22 -20.11 31.40
N TYR A 348 4.33 -19.70 30.52
CA TYR A 348 4.28 -20.18 29.13
C TYR A 348 4.49 -19.03 28.17
N ARG A 349 5.06 -19.34 27.01
CA ARG A 349 5.03 -18.47 25.84
C ARG A 349 4.84 -19.30 24.59
N VAL A 350 4.34 -18.64 23.55
CA VAL A 350 4.31 -19.16 22.19
C VAL A 350 5.33 -18.38 21.39
N ALA A 351 6.13 -19.09 20.61
CA ALA A 351 7.12 -18.51 19.68
C ALA A 351 6.95 -19.16 18.30
N TRP A 352 7.32 -18.52 17.24
CA TRP A 352 7.30 -19.02 15.87
C TRP A 352 8.65 -18.79 15.20
#